data_350ad41ef1e9cd1fef7c0ad4743a8f7b
#
_entry.id   350ad41ef1e9cd1fef7c0ad4743a8f7b
#
_cell.length_a   1.000
_cell.length_b   1.000
_cell.length_c   1.000
_cell.angle_alpha   90.00
_cell.angle_beta   90.00
_cell.angle_gamma   90.00
#
_symmetry.space_group_name_H-M   'P 1'
#
loop_
_entity.id
_entity.type
_entity.pdbx_description
1 polymer ?
#
loop_
_entity_poly.entity_id
_entity_poly.type
_entity_poly.pdbx_seq_one_letter_code
_entity_poly.pdbx_strand_id
1 'polypeptide(L)'
;MREALERVREGSDWDSKFRQMPLGKGIGIGCGFFISGSGLPIHWDPNRFPHATVHIQIDMDGGVTVHTGAADIGQGSTTAVAQVVSEVLALPIEMIHVRSHESDTSPVDLGSYSSRVTFMNANAAIRAALDIREKLLNAAWEMLGYHPDVLVLNDRRIYYKHDPAVGVSYLEALHKAQEDKGSLISSGAYRSPPMGGVHKGAAAGLAPAYSFSAYVAEVDVDVETGLVSCTCLLYTSDAADEVVG
;
A
#
# COMPACT_ATOMS: atom_id res chain seq x y z
N MET A 1 -17.06 5.79 -1.24
CA MET A 1 -18.51 5.47 -1.44
C MET A 1 -19.28 6.56 -2.16
N ARG A 2 -19.34 7.81 -1.67
CA ARG A 2 -20.10 8.89 -2.36
C ARG A 2 -19.64 9.04 -3.81
N GLU A 3 -18.35 9.21 -4.03
CA GLU A 3 -17.78 9.35 -5.38
C GLU A 3 -18.10 8.15 -6.29
N ALA A 4 -17.95 6.93 -5.76
CA ALA A 4 -18.29 5.72 -6.52
C ALA A 4 -19.77 5.71 -6.94
N LEU A 5 -20.68 6.10 -6.04
CA LEU A 5 -22.10 6.23 -6.35
C LEU A 5 -22.40 7.33 -7.38
N GLU A 6 -21.73 8.49 -7.27
CA GLU A 6 -21.87 9.59 -8.23
C GLU A 6 -21.41 9.15 -9.63
N ARG A 7 -20.26 8.48 -9.74
CA ARG A 7 -19.75 7.96 -11.03
C ARG A 7 -20.68 6.95 -11.70
N VAL A 8 -21.21 5.97 -10.96
CA VAL A 8 -22.15 5.00 -11.57
C VAL A 8 -23.51 5.63 -11.88
N ARG A 9 -23.95 6.63 -11.11
CA ARG A 9 -25.16 7.41 -11.39
C ARG A 9 -25.03 8.16 -12.72
N GLU A 10 -23.93 8.88 -12.90
CA GLU A 10 -23.64 9.65 -14.12
C GLU A 10 -23.45 8.71 -15.34
N GLY A 11 -22.59 7.70 -15.21
CA GLY A 11 -22.27 6.79 -16.31
C GLY A 11 -23.42 5.90 -16.77
N SER A 12 -24.45 5.70 -15.93
CA SER A 12 -25.64 4.92 -16.28
C SER A 12 -26.83 5.77 -16.76
N ASP A 13 -26.72 7.08 -16.77
CA ASP A 13 -27.86 7.99 -16.97
C ASP A 13 -29.01 7.70 -15.98
N TRP A 14 -28.65 7.39 -14.73
CA TRP A 14 -29.59 6.96 -13.70
C TRP A 14 -30.83 7.85 -13.58
N ASP A 15 -30.65 9.16 -13.57
CA ASP A 15 -31.72 10.12 -13.34
C ASP A 15 -32.78 10.11 -14.46
N SER A 16 -32.40 9.79 -15.66
CA SER A 16 -33.30 9.68 -16.81
C SER A 16 -34.03 8.32 -16.87
N LYS A 17 -33.45 7.29 -16.25
CA LYS A 17 -33.92 5.90 -16.35
C LYS A 17 -34.69 5.44 -15.13
N PHE A 18 -34.28 5.85 -13.93
CA PHE A 18 -34.89 5.37 -12.68
C PHE A 18 -36.37 5.73 -12.59
N ARG A 19 -37.22 4.73 -12.49
CA ARG A 19 -38.69 4.83 -12.46
C ARG A 19 -39.32 5.38 -13.74
N GLN A 20 -38.55 5.50 -14.82
CA GLN A 20 -39.01 6.02 -16.11
C GLN A 20 -38.91 4.98 -17.24
N MET A 21 -38.35 3.81 -16.95
CA MET A 21 -38.20 2.72 -17.92
C MET A 21 -39.57 2.08 -18.24
N PRO A 22 -39.74 1.61 -19.48
CA PRO A 22 -40.98 0.93 -19.89
C PRO A 22 -41.15 -0.41 -19.17
N LEU A 23 -42.39 -0.96 -19.24
CA LEU A 23 -42.68 -2.28 -18.70
C LEU A 23 -41.71 -3.34 -19.27
N GLY A 24 -41.23 -4.21 -18.44
CA GLY A 24 -40.23 -5.22 -18.79
C GLY A 24 -38.78 -4.73 -18.71
N LYS A 25 -38.55 -3.45 -18.38
CA LYS A 25 -37.19 -2.93 -18.18
C LYS A 25 -37.00 -2.40 -16.76
N GLY A 26 -35.80 -2.60 -16.24
CA GLY A 26 -35.47 -2.15 -14.89
C GLY A 26 -34.02 -1.69 -14.77
N ILE A 27 -33.78 -0.76 -13.86
CA ILE A 27 -32.47 -0.32 -13.45
C ILE A 27 -32.37 -0.38 -11.93
N GLY A 28 -31.27 -0.90 -11.42
CA GLY A 28 -31.00 -1.03 -9.98
C GLY A 28 -29.58 -0.63 -9.64
N ILE A 29 -29.40 -0.08 -8.44
CA ILE A 29 -28.10 0.28 -7.90
C ILE A 29 -27.78 -0.56 -6.66
N GLY A 30 -26.54 -1.01 -6.57
CA GLY A 30 -25.97 -1.68 -5.40
C GLY A 30 -24.67 -1.03 -5.00
N CYS A 31 -24.31 -1.17 -3.75
CA CYS A 31 -22.99 -0.75 -3.28
C CYS A 31 -22.47 -1.72 -2.24
N GLY A 32 -21.15 -1.78 -2.13
CA GLY A 32 -20.45 -2.63 -1.18
C GLY A 32 -19.20 -1.97 -0.66
N PHE A 33 -18.64 -2.57 0.36
CA PHE A 33 -17.31 -2.26 0.83
C PHE A 33 -16.61 -3.52 1.29
N PHE A 34 -15.29 -3.51 1.20
CA PHE A 34 -14.45 -4.58 1.70
C PHE A 34 -13.41 -4.03 2.67
N ILE A 35 -13.10 -4.79 3.71
CA ILE A 35 -12.07 -4.43 4.67
C ILE A 35 -10.68 -4.61 4.05
N SER A 36 -9.84 -3.60 4.16
CA SER A 36 -8.44 -3.65 3.74
C SER A 36 -7.53 -3.51 4.96
N GLY A 37 -6.62 -4.46 5.13
CA GLY A 37 -5.72 -4.45 6.28
C GLY A 37 -6.40 -4.80 7.59
N SER A 38 -7.10 -5.94 7.66
CA SER A 38 -7.70 -6.42 8.92
C SER A 38 -6.72 -6.35 10.08
N GLY A 39 -7.12 -5.65 11.14
CA GLY A 39 -6.36 -5.51 12.38
C GLY A 39 -6.45 -6.72 13.32
N LEU A 40 -7.20 -7.75 12.94
CA LEU A 40 -7.36 -8.98 13.71
C LEU A 40 -6.72 -10.15 12.96
N PRO A 41 -5.47 -10.50 13.23
CA PRO A 41 -4.89 -11.73 12.72
C PRO A 41 -5.66 -12.92 13.32
N ILE A 42 -6.12 -13.81 12.44
CA ILE A 42 -7.02 -14.92 12.78
C ILE A 42 -6.39 -15.90 13.80
N HIS A 43 -5.05 -15.96 13.85
CA HIS A 43 -4.32 -16.95 14.64
C HIS A 43 -3.23 -16.37 15.54
N TRP A 44 -3.25 -15.06 15.80
CA TRP A 44 -2.17 -14.38 16.50
C TRP A 44 -2.71 -13.36 17.48
N ASP A 45 -2.07 -13.19 18.64
CA ASP A 45 -2.46 -12.13 19.57
C ASP A 45 -2.17 -10.75 18.95
N PRO A 46 -3.20 -9.98 18.56
CA PRO A 46 -3.02 -8.71 17.87
C PRO A 46 -2.37 -7.64 18.76
N ASN A 47 -2.36 -7.84 20.05
CA ASN A 47 -1.80 -6.90 21.02
C ASN A 47 -0.33 -7.18 21.32
N ARG A 48 0.14 -8.38 21.00
CA ARG A 48 1.46 -8.86 21.41
C ARG A 48 2.50 -8.76 20.29
N PHE A 49 2.13 -9.07 19.07
CA PHE A 49 3.06 -9.18 17.94
C PHE A 49 2.75 -8.20 16.83
N PRO A 50 3.75 -7.74 16.05
CA PRO A 50 3.50 -6.93 14.85
C PRO A 50 2.74 -7.74 13.80
N HIS A 51 1.97 -7.04 12.97
CA HIS A 51 1.19 -7.64 11.88
C HIS A 51 2.00 -7.79 10.59
N ALA A 52 3.05 -7.00 10.44
CA ALA A 52 4.04 -7.11 9.37
C ALA A 52 5.40 -6.65 9.87
N THR A 53 6.45 -7.25 9.35
CA THR A 53 7.84 -6.86 9.58
C THR A 53 8.58 -6.86 8.25
N VAL A 54 9.43 -5.86 8.05
CA VAL A 54 10.28 -5.73 6.87
C VAL A 54 11.69 -5.40 7.35
N HIS A 55 12.69 -6.08 6.78
CA HIS A 55 14.09 -5.76 7.00
C HIS A 55 14.66 -5.13 5.74
N ILE A 56 15.47 -4.08 5.89
CA ILE A 56 16.19 -3.43 4.80
C ILE A 56 17.67 -3.52 5.10
N GLN A 57 18.42 -3.97 4.11
CA GLN A 57 19.88 -3.98 4.11
C GLN A 57 20.37 -3.17 2.92
N ILE A 58 21.42 -2.37 3.12
CA ILE A 58 22.11 -1.67 2.05
C ILE A 58 23.53 -2.20 1.94
N ASP A 59 23.89 -2.63 0.74
CA ASP A 59 25.21 -3.12 0.42
C ASP A 59 26.19 -1.98 0.07
N MET A 60 27.48 -2.27 0.00
CA MET A 60 28.50 -1.23 -0.20
C MET A 60 28.41 -0.55 -1.57
N ASP A 61 27.81 -1.19 -2.56
CA ASP A 61 27.58 -0.62 -3.89
C ASP A 61 26.34 0.28 -3.95
N GLY A 62 25.59 0.38 -2.83
CA GLY A 62 24.39 1.17 -2.71
C GLY A 62 23.11 0.44 -3.08
N GLY A 63 23.18 -0.83 -3.47
CA GLY A 63 22.01 -1.69 -3.70
C GLY A 63 21.22 -1.91 -2.40
N VAL A 64 19.90 -1.86 -2.49
CA VAL A 64 18.99 -2.00 -1.36
C VAL A 64 18.28 -3.34 -1.44
N THR A 65 18.51 -4.21 -0.48
CA THR A 65 17.79 -5.47 -0.35
C THR A 65 16.71 -5.35 0.72
N VAL A 66 15.47 -5.67 0.34
CA VAL A 66 14.29 -5.63 1.21
C VAL A 66 13.82 -7.05 1.45
N HIS A 67 13.87 -7.52 2.70
CA HIS A 67 13.36 -8.83 3.09
C HIS A 67 11.96 -8.69 3.68
N THR A 68 11.02 -9.44 3.12
CA THR A 68 9.63 -9.50 3.58
C THR A 68 9.14 -10.95 3.57
N GLY A 69 8.30 -11.31 4.55
CA GLY A 69 7.61 -12.60 4.56
C GLY A 69 6.30 -12.59 3.76
N ALA A 70 5.92 -11.44 3.18
CA ALA A 70 4.69 -11.32 2.42
C ALA A 70 4.76 -12.11 1.11
N ALA A 71 3.78 -12.99 0.90
CA ALA A 71 3.66 -13.75 -0.35
C ALA A 71 3.00 -12.88 -1.43
N ASP A 72 3.67 -12.76 -2.58
CA ASP A 72 3.06 -12.26 -3.80
C ASP A 72 2.36 -13.42 -4.50
N ILE A 73 1.04 -13.32 -4.60
CA ILE A 73 0.16 -14.32 -5.23
C ILE A 73 -0.44 -13.79 -6.55
N GLY A 74 0.24 -12.83 -7.17
CA GLY A 74 -0.18 -12.15 -8.40
C GLY A 74 -0.70 -10.73 -8.18
N GLN A 75 -0.79 -10.25 -6.93
CA GLN A 75 -1.30 -8.91 -6.59
C GLN A 75 -0.23 -7.82 -6.65
N GLY A 76 1.01 -8.12 -7.01
CA GLY A 76 2.10 -7.14 -7.18
C GLY A 76 2.63 -6.54 -5.87
N SER A 77 2.48 -7.22 -4.74
CA SER A 77 2.89 -6.68 -3.43
C SER A 77 4.40 -6.47 -3.31
N THR A 78 5.22 -7.27 -3.98
CA THR A 78 6.68 -7.08 -4.02
C THR A 78 7.04 -5.78 -4.73
N THR A 79 6.40 -5.49 -5.87
CA THR A 79 6.57 -4.23 -6.59
C THR A 79 6.10 -3.04 -5.75
N ALA A 80 4.94 -3.15 -5.10
CA ALA A 80 4.43 -2.08 -4.22
C ALA A 80 5.40 -1.76 -3.07
N VAL A 81 5.99 -2.77 -2.43
CA VAL A 81 7.00 -2.57 -1.38
C VAL A 81 8.26 -1.91 -1.94
N ALA A 82 8.73 -2.32 -3.14
CA ALA A 82 9.87 -1.69 -3.79
C ALA A 82 9.62 -0.20 -4.08
N GLN A 83 8.43 0.14 -4.60
CA GLN A 83 8.02 1.54 -4.85
C GLN A 83 8.02 2.37 -3.57
N VAL A 84 7.48 1.84 -2.48
CA VAL A 84 7.45 2.52 -1.18
C VAL A 84 8.85 2.80 -0.65
N VAL A 85 9.75 1.82 -0.72
CA VAL A 85 11.13 2.00 -0.27
C VAL A 85 11.89 2.99 -1.17
N SER A 86 11.69 2.90 -2.49
CA SER A 86 12.24 3.84 -3.49
C SER A 86 11.82 5.27 -3.18
N GLU A 87 10.55 5.51 -2.91
CA GLU A 87 10.03 6.84 -2.57
C GLU A 87 10.63 7.40 -1.27
N VAL A 88 10.68 6.59 -0.20
CA VAL A 88 11.20 7.05 1.10
C VAL A 88 12.70 7.34 1.04
N LEU A 89 13.47 6.50 0.32
CA LEU A 89 14.91 6.66 0.18
C LEU A 89 15.30 7.58 -0.98
N ALA A 90 14.33 8.02 -1.79
CA ALA A 90 14.54 8.81 -3.01
C ALA A 90 15.62 8.19 -3.93
N LEU A 91 15.56 6.88 -4.09
CA LEU A 91 16.44 6.08 -4.94
C LEU A 91 15.64 5.49 -6.11
N PRO A 92 16.26 5.32 -7.29
CA PRO A 92 15.63 4.61 -8.40
C PRO A 92 15.15 3.20 -7.99
N ILE A 93 13.98 2.79 -8.49
CA ILE A 93 13.38 1.51 -8.12
C ILE A 93 14.25 0.31 -8.52
N GLU A 94 15.08 0.48 -9.56
CA GLU A 94 16.02 -0.53 -10.05
C GLU A 94 17.12 -0.87 -9.03
N MET A 95 17.33 0.00 -8.04
CA MET A 95 18.26 -0.26 -6.93
C MET A 95 17.61 -1.04 -5.78
N ILE A 96 16.29 -1.27 -5.82
CA ILE A 96 15.54 -1.91 -4.74
C ILE A 96 15.23 -3.36 -5.13
N HIS A 97 15.82 -4.30 -4.42
CA HIS A 97 15.63 -5.73 -4.63
C HIS A 97 14.79 -6.32 -3.51
N VAL A 98 13.56 -6.76 -3.80
CA VAL A 98 12.69 -7.39 -2.81
C VAL A 98 12.89 -8.90 -2.84
N ARG A 99 13.24 -9.45 -1.67
CA ARG A 99 13.33 -10.89 -1.41
C ARG A 99 12.18 -11.31 -0.52
N SER A 100 11.40 -12.24 -1.03
CA SER A 100 10.27 -12.85 -0.35
C SER A 100 10.36 -14.36 -0.47
N HIS A 101 9.63 -15.09 0.37
CA HIS A 101 9.54 -16.56 0.32
C HIS A 101 10.80 -17.34 0.74
N GLU A 102 11.76 -16.69 1.34
CA GLU A 102 12.98 -17.35 1.88
C GLU A 102 12.78 -17.54 3.39
N SER A 103 12.41 -18.74 3.82
CA SER A 103 12.01 -19.02 5.21
C SER A 103 13.13 -18.84 6.24
N ASP A 104 14.38 -18.81 5.82
CA ASP A 104 15.57 -18.63 6.63
C ASP A 104 15.99 -17.16 6.78
N THR A 105 15.58 -16.28 5.86
CA THR A 105 15.97 -14.86 5.87
C THR A 105 14.78 -13.91 5.97
N SER A 106 13.59 -14.34 5.55
CA SER A 106 12.40 -13.50 5.58
C SER A 106 11.80 -13.40 6.99
N PRO A 107 11.41 -12.19 7.42
CA PRO A 107 10.69 -12.04 8.68
C PRO A 107 9.30 -12.70 8.60
N VAL A 108 8.76 -13.05 9.78
CA VAL A 108 7.43 -13.65 9.86
C VAL A 108 6.37 -12.71 9.30
N ASP A 109 5.52 -13.23 8.42
CA ASP A 109 4.30 -12.59 7.94
C ASP A 109 3.09 -13.51 8.16
N LEU A 110 1.92 -12.91 8.35
CA LEU A 110 0.69 -13.65 8.67
C LEU A 110 -0.05 -14.17 7.44
N GLY A 111 0.44 -13.87 6.25
CA GLY A 111 -0.13 -14.33 4.98
C GLY A 111 -0.92 -13.26 4.22
N SER A 112 -1.23 -13.60 2.96
CA SER A 112 -1.92 -12.71 2.01
C SER A 112 -3.42 -12.95 2.06
N TYR A 113 -4.11 -12.25 2.97
CA TYR A 113 -5.57 -12.30 3.15
C TYR A 113 -6.11 -10.93 3.53
N SER A 114 -7.43 -10.73 3.40
CA SER A 114 -8.15 -9.49 3.80
C SER A 114 -7.53 -8.21 3.23
N SER A 115 -6.97 -8.27 2.03
CA SER A 115 -6.31 -7.14 1.35
C SER A 115 -5.31 -6.39 2.26
N ARG A 116 -4.57 -7.13 3.10
CA ARG A 116 -3.72 -6.55 4.15
C ARG A 116 -2.28 -6.30 3.71
N VAL A 117 -1.78 -7.05 2.74
CA VAL A 117 -0.33 -7.10 2.47
C VAL A 117 0.23 -5.74 2.14
N THR A 118 -0.25 -5.08 1.10
CA THR A 118 0.24 -3.76 0.71
C THR A 118 0.15 -2.77 1.87
N PHE A 119 -1.01 -2.71 2.55
CA PHE A 119 -1.20 -1.77 3.65
C PHE A 119 -0.21 -2.02 4.80
N MET A 120 -0.09 -3.25 5.27
CA MET A 120 0.71 -3.56 6.46
C MET A 120 2.22 -3.60 6.17
N ASN A 121 2.60 -4.25 5.06
CA ASN A 121 4.01 -4.34 4.69
C ASN A 121 4.57 -3.00 4.20
N ALA A 122 3.78 -2.18 3.49
CA ALA A 122 4.20 -0.83 3.13
C ALA A 122 4.47 0.03 4.38
N ASN A 123 3.60 -0.02 5.40
CA ASN A 123 3.83 0.69 6.65
C ASN A 123 5.08 0.18 7.42
N ALA A 124 5.33 -1.12 7.39
CA ALA A 124 6.56 -1.69 7.97
C ALA A 124 7.79 -1.24 7.17
N ALA A 125 7.72 -1.27 5.84
CA ALA A 125 8.79 -0.84 4.95
C ALA A 125 9.11 0.66 5.10
N ILE A 126 8.08 1.52 5.21
CA ILE A 126 8.25 2.95 5.50
C ILE A 126 9.07 3.16 6.78
N ARG A 127 8.75 2.43 7.86
CA ARG A 127 9.47 2.57 9.13
C ARG A 127 10.93 2.15 9.02
N ALA A 128 11.21 1.03 8.35
CA ALA A 128 12.57 0.58 8.10
C ALA A 128 13.35 1.57 7.23
N ALA A 129 12.72 2.07 6.15
CA ALA A 129 13.34 3.01 5.23
C ALA A 129 13.60 4.39 5.87
N LEU A 130 12.70 4.85 6.74
CA LEU A 130 12.91 6.10 7.48
C LEU A 130 14.09 6.01 8.44
N ASP A 131 14.29 4.90 9.14
CA ASP A 131 15.46 4.68 9.98
C ASP A 131 16.76 4.65 9.15
N ILE A 132 16.75 4.01 7.98
CA ILE A 132 17.89 4.07 7.04
C ILE A 132 18.14 5.50 6.58
N ARG A 133 17.09 6.22 6.19
CA ARG A 133 17.19 7.62 5.75
C ARG A 133 17.79 8.50 6.84
N GLU A 134 17.38 8.33 8.10
CA GLU A 134 17.94 9.06 9.24
C GLU A 134 19.44 8.78 9.40
N LYS A 135 19.85 7.52 9.30
CA LYS A 135 21.27 7.14 9.36
C LYS A 135 22.10 7.78 8.27
N LEU A 136 21.57 7.84 7.03
CA LEU A 136 22.24 8.52 5.90
C LEU A 136 22.34 10.03 6.10
N LEU A 137 21.26 10.67 6.56
CA LEU A 137 21.25 12.11 6.84
C LEU A 137 22.21 12.48 7.99
N ASN A 138 22.32 11.63 9.01
CA ASN A 138 23.27 11.83 10.09
C ASN A 138 24.74 11.70 9.61
N ALA A 139 25.03 10.73 8.74
CA ALA A 139 26.34 10.62 8.13
C ALA A 139 26.69 11.85 7.27
N ALA A 140 25.72 12.33 6.48
CA ALA A 140 25.91 13.56 5.70
C ALA A 140 26.06 14.81 6.58
N TRP A 141 25.41 14.86 7.73
CA TRP A 141 25.63 15.93 8.72
C TRP A 141 27.09 15.96 9.21
N GLU A 142 27.66 14.81 9.56
CA GLU A 142 29.07 14.72 9.96
C GLU A 142 30.03 15.22 8.86
N MET A 143 29.66 15.00 7.58
CA MET A 143 30.48 15.41 6.44
C MET A 143 30.30 16.89 6.08
N LEU A 144 29.08 17.41 6.16
CA LEU A 144 28.72 18.75 5.66
C LEU A 144 28.60 19.80 6.75
N GLY A 145 28.45 19.41 8.02
CA GLY A 145 28.23 20.31 9.15
C GLY A 145 26.82 20.90 9.25
N TYR A 146 25.87 20.46 8.42
CA TYR A 146 24.47 20.91 8.44
C TYR A 146 23.57 19.88 9.12
N HIS A 147 22.71 20.33 10.05
CA HIS A 147 21.78 19.46 10.77
C HIS A 147 20.83 18.71 9.81
N PRO A 148 20.44 17.46 10.08
CA PRO A 148 19.56 16.66 9.22
C PRO A 148 18.25 17.34 8.80
N ASP A 149 17.64 18.18 9.64
CA ASP A 149 16.40 18.92 9.33
C ASP A 149 16.51 19.88 8.15
N VAL A 150 17.72 20.27 7.79
CA VAL A 150 18.00 21.16 6.65
C VAL A 150 18.67 20.44 5.48
N LEU A 151 18.82 19.12 5.58
CA LEU A 151 19.32 18.27 4.51
C LEU A 151 18.17 17.60 3.76
N VAL A 152 18.34 17.44 2.47
CA VAL A 152 17.38 16.77 1.57
C VAL A 152 18.09 15.60 0.91
N LEU A 153 17.53 14.39 1.04
CA LEU A 153 17.91 13.23 0.25
C LEU A 153 16.99 13.16 -0.97
N ASN A 154 17.54 13.34 -2.15
CA ASN A 154 16.82 13.26 -3.42
C ASN A 154 17.78 12.88 -4.56
N ASP A 155 17.30 12.04 -5.48
CA ASP A 155 18.02 11.62 -6.68
C ASP A 155 19.48 11.23 -6.40
N ARG A 156 19.67 10.28 -5.48
CA ARG A 156 20.99 9.77 -5.06
C ARG A 156 21.97 10.83 -4.55
N ARG A 157 21.47 11.97 -4.03
CA ARG A 157 22.27 13.02 -3.41
C ARG A 157 21.66 13.46 -2.08
N ILE A 158 22.51 13.84 -1.16
CA ILE A 158 22.13 14.54 0.07
C ILE A 158 22.72 15.93 0.02
N TYR A 159 21.88 16.94 0.11
CA TYR A 159 22.30 18.32 -0.07
C TYR A 159 21.60 19.27 0.90
N TYR A 160 22.20 20.43 1.12
CA TYR A 160 21.62 21.51 1.91
C TYR A 160 20.45 22.14 1.16
N LYS A 161 19.25 22.19 1.77
CA LYS A 161 18.01 22.60 1.11
C LYS A 161 18.00 24.02 0.56
N HIS A 162 18.82 24.93 1.15
CA HIS A 162 18.91 26.33 0.72
C HIS A 162 20.03 26.57 -0.28
N ASP A 163 20.95 25.62 -0.46
CA ASP A 163 21.99 25.65 -1.49
C ASP A 163 22.27 24.21 -1.98
N PRO A 164 21.59 23.76 -3.03
CA PRO A 164 21.79 22.41 -3.56
C PRO A 164 23.16 22.10 -4.14
N ALA A 165 24.02 23.12 -4.34
CA ALA A 165 25.39 22.90 -4.74
C ALA A 165 26.23 22.29 -3.61
N VAL A 166 25.85 22.56 -2.36
CA VAL A 166 26.49 21.99 -1.17
C VAL A 166 25.85 20.66 -0.85
N GLY A 167 26.56 19.56 -1.10
CA GLY A 167 26.02 18.23 -0.88
C GLY A 167 27.03 17.13 -1.15
N VAL A 168 26.66 15.92 -0.81
CA VAL A 168 27.42 14.68 -1.04
C VAL A 168 26.57 13.69 -1.83
N SER A 169 27.19 12.74 -2.48
CA SER A 169 26.47 11.64 -3.12
C SER A 169 25.89 10.69 -2.08
N TYR A 170 24.87 9.93 -2.48
CA TYR A 170 24.30 8.85 -1.68
C TYR A 170 25.38 7.83 -1.25
N LEU A 171 26.29 7.46 -2.16
CA LEU A 171 27.36 6.51 -1.87
C LEU A 171 28.37 7.04 -0.86
N GLU A 172 28.75 8.31 -0.94
CA GLU A 172 29.65 8.91 0.06
C GLU A 172 29.02 8.90 1.45
N ALA A 173 27.75 9.29 1.56
CA ALA A 173 27.02 9.25 2.83
C ALA A 173 26.83 7.82 3.33
N LEU A 174 26.56 6.85 2.43
CA LEU A 174 26.44 5.42 2.77
C LEU A 174 27.77 4.89 3.32
N HIS A 175 28.88 5.11 2.63
CA HIS A 175 30.20 4.66 3.08
C HIS A 175 30.55 5.28 4.44
N LYS A 176 30.25 6.56 4.62
CA LYS A 176 30.44 7.24 5.92
C LYS A 176 29.60 6.60 7.02
N ALA A 177 28.34 6.26 6.74
CA ALA A 177 27.47 5.60 7.70
C ALA A 177 27.95 4.17 8.05
N GLN A 178 28.69 3.52 7.17
CA GLN A 178 29.20 2.15 7.36
C GLN A 178 30.59 2.11 8.05
N GLU A 179 31.35 3.20 8.04
CA GLU A 179 32.71 3.24 8.61
C GLU A 179 32.77 2.70 10.04
N ASP A 180 31.87 3.13 10.91
CA ASP A 180 31.88 2.75 12.33
C ASP A 180 30.92 1.63 12.69
N LYS A 181 29.93 1.34 11.83
CA LYS A 181 28.79 0.45 12.14
C LYS A 181 28.72 -0.79 11.27
N GLY A 182 29.55 -0.90 10.23
CA GLY A 182 29.49 -1.99 9.27
C GLY A 182 28.24 -1.89 8.39
N SER A 183 27.63 -3.01 8.04
CA SER A 183 26.45 -3.03 7.14
C SER A 183 25.32 -2.19 7.66
N LEU A 184 24.72 -1.41 6.78
CA LEU A 184 23.56 -0.59 7.11
C LEU A 184 22.29 -1.42 7.02
N ILE A 185 21.76 -1.79 8.18
CA ILE A 185 20.58 -2.64 8.31
C ILE A 185 19.52 -1.92 9.16
N SER A 186 18.25 -2.12 8.82
CA SER A 186 17.11 -1.65 9.57
C SER A 186 15.96 -2.66 9.59
N SER A 187 15.16 -2.63 10.64
CA SER A 187 13.94 -3.42 10.76
C SER A 187 12.77 -2.50 11.09
N GLY A 188 11.75 -2.56 10.26
CA GLY A 188 10.49 -1.87 10.50
C GLY A 188 9.38 -2.87 10.81
N ALA A 189 8.55 -2.55 11.79
CA ALA A 189 7.42 -3.37 12.16
C ALA A 189 6.15 -2.51 12.21
N TYR A 190 5.04 -3.07 11.72
CA TYR A 190 3.75 -2.38 11.75
C TYR A 190 2.72 -3.22 12.52
N ARG A 191 1.95 -2.52 13.33
CA ARG A 191 0.77 -3.05 14.00
C ARG A 191 -0.39 -2.10 13.71
N SER A 192 -1.48 -2.64 13.17
CA SER A 192 -2.72 -1.87 13.05
C SER A 192 -3.21 -1.44 14.41
N PRO A 193 -3.75 -0.22 14.55
CA PRO A 193 -4.46 0.17 15.75
C PRO A 193 -5.56 -0.85 16.07
N PRO A 194 -5.86 -1.11 17.35
CA PRO A 194 -7.02 -1.91 17.71
C PRO A 194 -8.26 -1.16 17.22
N MET A 195 -9.02 -1.83 16.34
CA MET A 195 -10.22 -1.27 15.72
C MET A 195 -11.37 -2.25 15.88
N GLY A 196 -12.58 -1.71 15.90
CA GLY A 196 -13.78 -2.52 16.03
C GLY A 196 -14.36 -2.54 17.43
N GLY A 197 -15.64 -2.88 17.49
CA GLY A 197 -16.38 -3.06 18.73
C GLY A 197 -16.33 -4.51 19.20
N VAL A 198 -16.59 -4.70 20.49
CA VAL A 198 -16.75 -6.02 21.12
C VAL A 198 -18.10 -6.68 20.81
N HIS A 199 -18.95 -6.00 20.05
CA HIS A 199 -20.31 -6.47 19.77
C HIS A 199 -20.35 -7.34 18.51
N LYS A 200 -21.02 -8.48 18.61
CA LYS A 200 -21.34 -9.34 17.47
C LYS A 200 -22.13 -8.53 16.41
N GLY A 201 -21.64 -8.50 15.17
CA GLY A 201 -22.27 -7.73 14.08
C GLY A 201 -21.76 -6.29 13.92
N ALA A 202 -20.83 -5.82 14.77
CA ALA A 202 -20.15 -4.55 14.52
C ALA A 202 -19.17 -4.70 13.33
N ALA A 203 -19.65 -4.41 12.13
CA ALA A 203 -18.83 -4.48 10.91
C ALA A 203 -17.90 -3.27 10.76
N ALA A 204 -18.27 -2.11 11.30
CA ALA A 204 -17.46 -0.91 11.26
C ALA A 204 -16.27 -1.01 12.22
N GLY A 205 -15.08 -0.61 11.77
CA GLY A 205 -13.88 -0.57 12.59
C GLY A 205 -13.10 -1.87 12.64
N LEU A 206 -13.37 -2.83 11.76
CA LEU A 206 -12.57 -4.07 11.67
C LEU A 206 -11.22 -3.89 10.97
N ALA A 207 -11.07 -2.82 10.20
CA ALA A 207 -9.87 -2.51 9.46
C ALA A 207 -9.61 -1.00 9.42
N PRO A 208 -8.34 -0.57 9.29
CA PRO A 208 -7.99 0.83 9.20
C PRO A 208 -8.32 1.45 7.83
N ALA A 209 -8.54 0.63 6.81
CA ALA A 209 -8.90 1.06 5.46
C ALA A 209 -10.02 0.19 4.89
N TYR A 210 -10.75 0.75 3.92
CA TYR A 210 -11.85 0.10 3.23
C TYR A 210 -11.78 0.40 1.74
N SER A 211 -12.00 -0.63 0.92
CA SER A 211 -12.30 -0.49 -0.50
C SER A 211 -13.79 -0.31 -0.68
N PHE A 212 -14.21 0.60 -1.57
CA PHE A 212 -15.61 0.87 -1.85
C PHE A 212 -15.94 0.57 -3.30
N SER A 213 -17.12 0.02 -3.55
CA SER A 213 -17.62 -0.23 -4.89
C SER A 213 -19.09 0.16 -5.01
N ALA A 214 -19.48 0.58 -6.21
CA ALA A 214 -20.86 0.83 -6.57
C ALA A 214 -21.15 0.19 -7.94
N TYR A 215 -22.36 -0.31 -8.10
CA TYR A 215 -22.79 -1.04 -9.28
C TYR A 215 -24.15 -0.54 -9.71
N VAL A 216 -24.35 -0.44 -11.03
CA VAL A 216 -25.67 -0.25 -11.64
C VAL A 216 -25.89 -1.39 -12.63
N ALA A 217 -27.03 -2.05 -12.52
CA ALA A 217 -27.47 -3.06 -13.47
C ALA A 217 -28.72 -2.60 -14.19
N GLU A 218 -28.75 -2.79 -15.50
CA GLU A 218 -29.96 -2.67 -16.30
C GLU A 218 -30.41 -4.06 -16.74
N VAL A 219 -31.69 -4.31 -16.68
CA VAL A 219 -32.28 -5.60 -17.01
C VAL A 219 -33.47 -5.47 -17.94
N ASP A 220 -33.63 -6.47 -18.79
CA ASP A 220 -34.84 -6.75 -19.54
C ASP A 220 -35.52 -7.98 -18.93
N VAL A 221 -36.81 -7.87 -18.69
CA VAL A 221 -37.64 -8.93 -18.12
C VAL A 221 -38.71 -9.30 -19.15
N ASP A 222 -38.69 -10.54 -19.60
CA ASP A 222 -39.79 -11.09 -20.38
C ASP A 222 -40.99 -11.27 -19.43
N VAL A 223 -42.00 -10.45 -19.62
CA VAL A 223 -43.17 -10.41 -18.74
C VAL A 223 -44.07 -11.65 -18.84
N GLU A 224 -43.95 -12.44 -19.90
CA GLU A 224 -44.70 -13.67 -20.08
C GLU A 224 -44.03 -14.88 -19.40
N THR A 225 -42.73 -14.97 -19.54
CA THR A 225 -41.91 -16.09 -19.02
C THR A 225 -41.27 -15.81 -17.69
N GLY A 226 -41.10 -14.54 -17.31
CA GLY A 226 -40.37 -14.10 -16.13
C GLY A 226 -38.84 -14.20 -16.28
N LEU A 227 -38.30 -14.49 -17.46
CA LEU A 227 -36.87 -14.54 -17.71
C LEU A 227 -36.26 -13.14 -17.62
N VAL A 228 -35.14 -13.05 -16.92
CA VAL A 228 -34.41 -11.80 -16.72
C VAL A 228 -33.08 -11.85 -17.48
N SER A 229 -32.82 -10.86 -18.29
CA SER A 229 -31.55 -10.65 -18.99
C SER A 229 -30.88 -9.39 -18.50
N CYS A 230 -29.61 -9.46 -18.09
CA CYS A 230 -28.82 -8.30 -17.76
C CYS A 230 -28.28 -7.66 -19.06
N THR A 231 -28.72 -6.45 -19.37
CA THR A 231 -28.36 -5.75 -20.59
C THR A 231 -27.18 -4.79 -20.39
N CYS A 232 -26.96 -4.33 -19.15
CA CYS A 232 -25.81 -3.50 -18.78
C CYS A 232 -25.44 -3.79 -17.33
N LEU A 233 -24.14 -3.89 -17.08
CA LEU A 233 -23.56 -3.89 -15.73
C LEU A 233 -22.43 -2.88 -15.69
N LEU A 234 -22.70 -1.72 -15.12
CA LEU A 234 -21.71 -0.66 -14.90
C LEU A 234 -21.25 -0.71 -13.44
N TYR A 235 -19.96 -0.69 -13.19
CA TYR A 235 -19.44 -0.67 -11.85
C TYR A 235 -18.21 0.24 -11.73
N THR A 236 -17.98 0.76 -10.53
CA THR A 236 -16.73 1.36 -10.12
C THR A 236 -16.20 0.63 -8.90
N SER A 237 -14.93 0.35 -8.92
CA SER A 237 -14.20 -0.25 -7.82
C SER A 237 -12.91 0.55 -7.64
N ASP A 238 -12.41 0.67 -6.43
CA ASP A 238 -11.06 1.17 -6.17
C ASP A 238 -10.01 0.04 -6.20
N ALA A 239 -10.43 -1.18 -6.48
CA ALA A 239 -9.52 -2.28 -6.78
C ALA A 239 -8.84 -2.02 -8.13
N ALA A 240 -7.55 -2.31 -8.20
CA ALA A 240 -6.66 -2.01 -9.33
C ALA A 240 -6.97 -2.75 -10.65
N ASP A 241 -8.21 -3.08 -10.90
CA ASP A 241 -8.67 -3.82 -12.08
C ASP A 241 -8.90 -2.92 -13.32
N GLU A 242 -8.48 -1.66 -13.25
CA GLU A 242 -8.74 -0.70 -14.33
C GLU A 242 -7.68 -0.71 -15.44
N VAL A 243 -6.94 -1.77 -15.57
CA VAL A 243 -5.97 -1.90 -16.66
C VAL A 243 -6.39 -2.99 -17.61
N VAL A 244 -7.58 -2.89 -18.17
CA VAL A 244 -7.89 -3.55 -19.46
C VAL A 244 -8.89 -2.69 -20.22
N GLY A 245 -8.40 -1.74 -20.99
CA GLY A 245 -9.09 -1.17 -22.11
C GLY A 245 -8.47 -1.70 -23.39
#